data_708aac4845f1665641cda3dda775c03b
#
_entry.id   708aac4845f1665641cda3dda775c03b
#
_cell.length_a   1.000
_cell.length_b   1.000
_cell.length_c   1.000
_cell.angle_alpha   90.00
_cell.angle_beta   90.00
_cell.angle_gamma   90.00
#
_symmetry.space_group_name_H-M   'P 1'
#
loop_
_entity.id
_entity.type
_entity.pdbx_description
1 polymer ?
#
loop_
_entity_poly.entity_id
_entity_poly.type
_entity_poly.pdbx_seq_one_letter_code
_entity_poly.pdbx_strand_id
1 'polypeptide(L)'
;QRQMCIRDSSNYNLIFGGGVSYSNIDPINLELSLKKSIKKILPGLEKFKAWCTWSGHVAITVNRFPHIGSIDNNIFFAQGYSGHGLAITTMVGKMLAETITNQNNNLSLFEKFRHKNFPGFGVIDKPLLVLAMSYFKLKDQLSLK
;
A
#
# COMPACT_ATOMS: atom_id res chain seq x y z
N GLN A 1 -11.59 -2.45 -3.52
CA GLN A 1 -10.81 -2.84 -4.72
C GLN A 1 -9.70 -3.77 -4.26
N ARG A 2 -9.76 -5.04 -4.64
CA ARG A 2 -8.65 -5.98 -4.43
C ARG A 2 -7.66 -5.76 -5.57
N GLN A 3 -6.66 -4.94 -5.34
CA GLN A 3 -5.54 -4.87 -6.27
C GLN A 3 -4.75 -6.16 -6.15
N MET A 4 -4.77 -6.95 -7.20
CA MET A 4 -3.92 -8.13 -7.32
C MET A 4 -2.88 -7.86 -8.36
N CYS A 5 -1.62 -7.98 -7.95
CA CYS A 5 -0.52 -7.88 -8.87
C CYS A 5 -0.11 -9.29 -9.29
N ILE A 6 -0.23 -9.57 -10.57
CA ILE A 6 0.24 -10.82 -11.18
C ILE A 6 1.34 -10.43 -12.15
N ARG A 7 2.49 -11.08 -12.03
CA ARG A 7 3.62 -10.86 -12.92
C ARG A 7 4.38 -12.17 -13.12
N ASP A 8 4.84 -12.38 -14.33
CA ASP A 8 5.85 -13.36 -14.66
C ASP A 8 7.26 -12.77 -14.44
N SER A 9 8.21 -13.63 -14.14
CA SER A 9 9.62 -13.29 -14.09
C SER A 9 10.34 -13.80 -15.33
N SER A 10 11.56 -13.32 -15.57
CA SER A 10 12.42 -13.82 -16.65
C SER A 10 12.68 -15.33 -16.59
N ASN A 11 12.49 -15.95 -15.42
CA ASN A 11 12.65 -17.39 -15.21
C ASN A 11 11.30 -18.14 -15.22
N TYR A 12 10.28 -17.55 -15.82
CA TYR A 12 8.91 -18.12 -15.91
C TYR A 12 8.25 -18.42 -14.55
N ASN A 13 8.67 -17.75 -13.49
CA ASN A 13 8.00 -17.85 -12.20
C ASN A 13 6.82 -16.89 -12.14
N LEU A 14 5.69 -17.37 -11.66
CA LEU A 14 4.52 -16.54 -11.40
C LEU A 14 4.67 -15.87 -10.04
N ILE A 15 4.63 -14.54 -10.03
CA ILE A 15 4.56 -13.72 -8.81
C ILE A 15 3.10 -13.30 -8.64
N PHE A 16 2.52 -13.66 -7.52
CA PHE A 16 1.15 -13.33 -7.19
C PHE A 16 1.08 -12.52 -5.90
N GLY A 17 0.54 -11.31 -6.00
CA GLY A 17 0.29 -10.43 -4.85
C GLY A 17 -1.20 -10.33 -4.54
N GLY A 18 -1.56 -10.48 -3.28
CA GLY A 18 -2.95 -10.37 -2.85
C GLY A 18 -3.10 -10.42 -1.33
N GLY A 19 -4.29 -10.00 -0.90
CA GLY A 19 -4.61 -9.93 0.52
C GLY A 19 -4.16 -8.60 1.16
N VAL A 20 -4.95 -8.13 2.12
CA VAL A 20 -4.62 -6.97 2.97
C VAL A 20 -5.06 -7.30 4.39
N SER A 21 -4.18 -7.10 5.35
CA SER A 21 -4.49 -7.13 6.79
C SER A 21 -4.35 -5.73 7.36
N TYR A 22 -5.35 -5.30 8.11
CA TYR A 22 -5.34 -3.99 8.79
C TYR A 22 -4.90 -4.10 10.26
N SER A 23 -4.78 -5.33 10.77
CA SER A 23 -4.37 -5.59 12.15
C SER A 23 -2.87 -5.45 12.40
N ASN A 24 -2.07 -5.25 11.35
CA ASN A 24 -0.61 -5.28 11.38
C ASN A 24 -0.04 -6.62 11.88
N ILE A 25 -0.86 -7.68 11.80
CA ILE A 25 -0.49 -9.04 12.16
C ILE A 25 -0.55 -9.88 10.87
N ASP A 26 0.54 -10.53 10.57
CA ASP A 26 0.59 -11.45 9.43
C ASP A 26 -0.29 -12.67 9.70
N PRO A 27 -0.95 -13.24 8.67
CA PRO A 27 -1.63 -14.52 8.80
C PRO A 27 -0.66 -15.60 9.27
N ILE A 28 -1.10 -16.45 10.20
CA ILE A 28 -0.29 -17.56 10.73
C ILE A 28 0.24 -18.45 9.58
N ASN A 29 -0.54 -18.60 8.52
CA ASN A 29 -0.11 -19.30 7.30
C ASN A 29 -0.40 -18.41 6.08
N LEU A 30 0.60 -17.63 5.69
CA LEU A 30 0.54 -16.72 4.56
C LEU A 30 0.30 -17.45 3.24
N GLU A 31 1.00 -18.58 3.04
CA GLU A 31 0.85 -19.41 1.82
C GLU A 31 -0.60 -19.88 1.65
N LEU A 32 -1.22 -20.40 2.70
CA LEU A 32 -2.60 -20.87 2.64
C LEU A 32 -3.58 -19.73 2.34
N SER A 33 -3.34 -18.56 2.91
CA SER A 33 -4.14 -17.36 2.64
C SER A 33 -4.04 -16.92 1.18
N LEU A 34 -2.83 -16.92 0.61
CA LEU A 34 -2.59 -16.61 -0.79
C LEU A 34 -3.19 -17.66 -1.72
N LYS A 35 -3.05 -18.96 -1.41
CA LYS A 35 -3.67 -20.04 -2.19
C LYS A 35 -5.19 -19.92 -2.29
N LYS A 36 -5.87 -19.52 -1.20
CA LYS A 36 -7.31 -19.22 -1.23
C LYS A 36 -7.66 -18.07 -2.19
N SER A 37 -6.79 -17.08 -2.28
CA SER A 37 -6.96 -15.94 -3.19
C SER A 37 -6.68 -16.33 -4.64
N ILE A 38 -5.62 -17.09 -4.88
CA ILE A 38 -5.26 -17.63 -6.22
C ILE A 38 -6.38 -18.49 -6.78
N LYS A 39 -6.92 -19.41 -5.98
CA LYS A 39 -8.03 -20.29 -6.40
C LYS A 39 -9.23 -19.56 -6.98
N LYS A 40 -9.51 -18.34 -6.48
CA LYS A 40 -10.65 -17.53 -6.95
C LYS A 40 -10.42 -16.88 -8.31
N ILE A 41 -9.16 -16.71 -8.71
CA ILE A 41 -8.79 -15.92 -9.89
C ILE A 41 -8.21 -16.80 -10.98
N LEU A 42 -7.34 -17.71 -10.57
CA LEU A 42 -6.65 -18.66 -11.44
C LEU A 42 -6.84 -20.08 -10.88
N PRO A 43 -8.03 -20.67 -11.08
CA PRO A 43 -8.33 -22.04 -10.61
C PRO A 43 -7.31 -23.04 -11.16
N GLY A 44 -6.81 -23.91 -10.29
CA GLY A 44 -5.79 -24.90 -10.62
C GLY A 44 -4.37 -24.52 -10.20
N LEU A 45 -4.05 -23.23 -10.15
CA LEU A 45 -2.71 -22.78 -9.71
C LEU A 45 -2.50 -22.94 -8.20
N GLU A 46 -3.57 -23.04 -7.42
CA GLU A 46 -3.48 -23.29 -5.98
C GLU A 46 -2.85 -24.65 -5.63
N LYS A 47 -2.76 -25.57 -6.60
CA LYS A 47 -2.13 -26.90 -6.43
C LYS A 47 -0.62 -26.82 -6.38
N PHE A 48 -0.02 -25.78 -6.94
CA PHE A 48 1.42 -25.62 -6.94
C PHE A 48 1.94 -25.18 -5.57
N LYS A 49 3.12 -25.67 -5.24
CA LYS A 49 3.84 -25.22 -4.03
C LYS A 49 4.44 -23.87 -4.28
N ALA A 50 4.25 -22.95 -3.35
CA ALA A 50 4.96 -21.67 -3.41
C ALA A 50 6.45 -21.91 -3.09
N TRP A 51 7.32 -21.35 -3.91
CA TRP A 51 8.76 -21.36 -3.67
C TRP A 51 9.12 -20.41 -2.53
N CYS A 52 8.49 -19.23 -2.49
CA CYS A 52 8.69 -18.22 -1.48
C CYS A 52 7.39 -17.45 -1.23
N THR A 53 7.13 -17.09 0.01
CA THR A 53 6.03 -16.20 0.39
C THR A 53 6.55 -15.12 1.33
N TRP A 54 6.10 -13.89 1.13
CA TRP A 54 6.46 -12.76 1.98
C TRP A 54 5.28 -11.79 2.15
N SER A 55 5.36 -10.98 3.16
CA SER A 55 4.46 -9.85 3.40
C SER A 55 5.26 -8.55 3.50
N GLY A 56 4.56 -7.42 3.46
CA GLY A 56 5.16 -6.12 3.62
C GLY A 56 4.15 -5.11 4.16
N HIS A 57 4.64 -4.08 4.81
CA HIS A 57 3.81 -3.01 5.35
C HIS A 57 3.62 -1.90 4.31
N VAL A 58 2.41 -1.38 4.23
CA VAL A 58 2.05 -0.27 3.36
C VAL A 58 1.63 0.92 4.22
N ALA A 59 2.30 2.04 4.06
CA ALA A 59 1.92 3.29 4.71
C ALA A 59 0.71 3.90 3.99
N ILE A 60 -0.38 4.09 4.73
CA ILE A 60 -1.64 4.65 4.23
C ILE A 60 -1.90 5.97 4.95
N THR A 61 -2.05 7.05 4.20
CA THR A 61 -2.46 8.35 4.70
C THR A 61 -3.98 8.43 4.81
N VAL A 62 -4.50 9.28 5.69
CA VAL A 62 -5.96 9.44 5.90
C VAL A 62 -6.67 9.91 4.63
N ASN A 63 -6.05 10.82 3.90
CA ASN A 63 -6.57 11.36 2.63
C ASN A 63 -6.16 10.57 1.39
N ARG A 64 -5.36 9.49 1.57
CA ARG A 64 -4.78 8.64 0.52
C ARG A 64 -3.85 9.34 -0.47
N PHE A 65 -3.50 10.59 -0.24
CA PHE A 65 -2.48 11.30 -0.99
C PHE A 65 -1.08 10.97 -0.45
N PRO A 66 -0.07 10.85 -1.32
CA PRO A 66 1.31 10.68 -0.87
C PRO A 66 1.76 11.89 -0.06
N HIS A 67 2.50 11.63 1.01
CA HIS A 67 3.11 12.67 1.84
C HIS A 67 4.53 12.92 1.34
N ILE A 68 4.70 14.04 0.67
CA ILE A 68 5.94 14.43 0.01
C ILE A 68 6.30 15.83 0.49
N GLY A 69 7.55 16.06 0.81
CA GLY A 69 8.00 17.36 1.30
C GLY A 69 9.46 17.38 1.69
N SER A 70 9.83 18.44 2.40
CA SER A 70 11.18 18.64 2.93
C SER A 70 11.14 19.06 4.40
N ILE A 71 12.21 18.74 5.12
CA ILE A 71 12.47 19.19 6.49
C ILE A 71 13.77 19.98 6.44
N ASP A 72 13.76 21.21 6.98
CA ASP A 72 14.93 22.10 7.07
C ASP A 72 15.65 22.31 5.72
N ASN A 73 14.92 22.23 4.61
CA ASN A 73 15.42 22.37 3.24
C ASN A 73 16.56 21.39 2.85
N ASN A 74 16.84 20.41 3.66
CA ASN A 74 17.98 19.51 3.49
C ASN A 74 17.58 18.01 3.54
N ILE A 75 16.46 17.70 4.17
CA ILE A 75 15.94 16.33 4.26
C ILE A 75 14.68 16.24 3.43
N PHE A 76 14.75 15.52 2.31
CA PHE A 76 13.60 15.29 1.45
C PHE A 76 12.97 13.94 1.77
N PHE A 77 11.64 13.91 1.76
CA PHE A 77 10.91 12.66 2.04
C PHE A 77 9.75 12.47 1.08
N ALA A 78 9.44 11.20 0.81
CA ALA A 78 8.28 10.79 0.04
C ALA A 78 7.77 9.47 0.59
N GLN A 79 6.57 9.48 1.18
CA GLN A 79 6.00 8.33 1.88
C GLN A 79 4.47 8.31 1.76
N GLY A 80 3.83 7.27 2.32
CA GLY A 80 2.38 7.22 2.42
C GLY A 80 1.67 7.07 1.07
N TYR A 81 2.21 6.30 0.15
CA TYR A 81 1.64 6.11 -1.19
C TYR A 81 0.33 5.31 -1.22
N SER A 82 -0.14 4.82 -0.08
CA SER A 82 -1.44 4.17 0.10
C SER A 82 -1.70 3.02 -0.90
N GLY A 83 -0.64 2.30 -1.29
CA GLY A 83 -0.69 1.19 -2.26
C GLY A 83 -0.52 1.60 -3.73
N HIS A 84 -0.37 2.88 -4.06
CA HIS A 84 -0.22 3.39 -5.42
C HIS A 84 1.24 3.75 -5.77
N GLY A 85 2.21 3.33 -4.96
CA GLY A 85 3.62 3.70 -5.10
C GLY A 85 4.20 3.36 -6.47
N LEU A 86 3.91 2.19 -7.02
CA LEU A 86 4.47 1.77 -8.30
C LEU A 86 4.19 2.77 -9.44
N ALA A 87 3.01 3.36 -9.48
CA ALA A 87 2.64 4.35 -10.52
C ALA A 87 3.24 5.74 -10.26
N ILE A 88 3.46 6.11 -9.00
CA ILE A 88 3.75 7.50 -8.63
C ILE A 88 5.24 7.72 -8.32
N THR A 89 5.95 6.70 -7.81
CA THR A 89 7.33 6.86 -7.32
C THR A 89 8.32 7.39 -8.36
N THR A 90 8.17 7.00 -9.63
CA THR A 90 9.04 7.49 -10.71
C THR A 90 8.88 9.00 -10.92
N MET A 91 7.64 9.48 -10.94
CA MET A 91 7.36 10.91 -11.05
C MET A 91 7.88 11.68 -9.83
N VAL A 92 7.63 11.17 -8.64
CA VAL A 92 8.10 11.79 -7.38
C VAL A 92 9.61 11.82 -7.32
N GLY A 93 10.29 10.73 -7.72
CA GLY A 93 11.75 10.68 -7.77
C GLY A 93 12.33 11.74 -8.72
N LYS A 94 11.70 11.94 -9.89
CA LYS A 94 12.08 13.03 -10.80
C LYS A 94 11.91 14.39 -10.14
N MET A 95 10.76 14.66 -9.52
CA MET A 95 10.50 15.95 -8.86
C MET A 95 11.48 16.23 -7.73
N LEU A 96 11.82 15.23 -6.91
CA LEU A 96 12.84 15.37 -5.87
C LEU A 96 14.21 15.69 -6.45
N ALA A 97 14.61 14.99 -7.52
CA ALA A 97 15.88 15.26 -8.20
C ALA A 97 15.93 16.68 -8.76
N GLU A 98 14.88 17.15 -9.43
CA GLU A 98 14.77 18.51 -9.96
C GLU A 98 14.84 19.56 -8.85
N THR A 99 14.22 19.31 -7.72
CA THR A 99 14.25 20.21 -6.56
C THR A 99 15.65 20.27 -5.95
N ILE A 100 16.30 19.14 -5.75
CA ILE A 100 17.64 19.04 -5.18
C ILE A 100 18.67 19.74 -6.09
N THR A 101 18.51 19.66 -7.40
CA THR A 101 19.39 20.31 -8.39
C THR A 101 18.98 21.75 -8.71
N ASN A 102 18.02 22.32 -8.01
CA ASN A 102 17.49 23.68 -8.22
C ASN A 102 16.97 23.96 -9.66
N GLN A 103 16.55 22.92 -10.36
CA GLN A 103 16.01 23.07 -11.71
C GLN A 103 14.51 23.45 -11.69
N ASN A 104 13.78 22.96 -10.70
CA ASN A 104 12.35 23.19 -10.58
C ASN A 104 11.89 22.95 -9.13
N ASN A 105 10.91 23.70 -8.65
CA ASN A 105 10.36 23.53 -7.29
C ASN A 105 8.91 23.06 -7.33
N ASN A 106 8.64 21.97 -8.04
CA ASN A 106 7.32 21.34 -8.07
C ASN A 106 6.95 20.66 -6.73
N LEU A 107 7.94 20.44 -5.86
CA LEU A 107 7.73 19.86 -4.54
C LEU A 107 6.79 20.74 -3.68
N SER A 108 6.90 22.07 -3.80
CA SER A 108 6.08 23.03 -3.07
C SER A 108 4.57 22.85 -3.29
N LEU A 109 4.16 22.25 -4.40
CA LEU A 109 2.75 21.93 -4.66
C LEU A 109 2.25 20.83 -3.72
N PHE A 110 3.10 19.83 -3.43
CA PHE A 110 2.75 18.72 -2.56
C PHE A 110 2.82 19.09 -1.08
N GLU A 111 3.70 20.01 -0.69
CA GLU A 111 3.81 20.53 0.68
C GLU A 111 2.55 21.27 1.13
N LYS A 112 1.74 21.77 0.19
CA LYS A 112 0.45 22.42 0.49
C LYS A 112 -0.63 21.42 0.93
N PHE A 113 -0.49 20.13 0.64
CA PHE A 113 -1.45 19.12 1.07
C PHE A 113 -1.28 18.83 2.55
N ARG A 114 -2.24 19.30 3.35
CA ARG A 114 -2.24 19.03 4.78
C ARG A 114 -2.63 17.58 5.05
N HIS A 115 -1.75 16.83 5.68
CA HIS A 115 -2.02 15.49 6.15
C HIS A 115 -2.58 15.56 7.58
N LYS A 116 -3.76 14.99 7.78
CA LYS A 116 -4.35 14.88 9.13
C LYS A 116 -3.72 13.70 9.84
N ASN A 117 -3.39 13.88 11.11
CA ASN A 117 -3.02 12.77 11.96
C ASN A 117 -4.20 11.81 12.10
N PHE A 118 -3.90 10.52 12.15
CA PHE A 118 -4.93 9.52 12.41
C PHE A 118 -5.46 9.71 13.84
N PRO A 119 -6.79 9.73 14.05
CA PRO A 119 -7.34 9.89 15.39
C PRO A 119 -7.02 8.65 16.23
N GLY A 120 -6.40 8.83 17.41
CA GLY A 120 -6.02 7.73 18.29
C GLY A 120 -4.79 8.02 19.15
N PHE A 121 -4.12 9.15 18.93
CA PHE A 121 -2.98 9.65 19.72
C PHE A 121 -1.83 8.63 19.91
N GLY A 122 -1.66 7.71 18.92
CA GLY A 122 -0.61 6.70 18.96
C GLY A 122 -0.93 5.46 19.82
N VAL A 123 -1.91 5.54 20.72
CA VAL A 123 -2.23 4.47 21.66
C VAL A 123 -3.34 3.55 21.14
N ILE A 124 -4.41 4.15 20.60
CA ILE A 124 -5.59 3.40 20.11
C ILE A 124 -5.74 3.43 18.60
N ASP A 125 -4.73 3.88 17.88
CA ASP A 125 -4.74 3.99 16.41
C ASP A 125 -5.05 2.65 15.74
N LYS A 126 -4.38 1.59 16.18
CA LYS A 126 -4.54 0.23 15.61
C LYS A 126 -5.95 -0.33 15.79
N PRO A 127 -6.50 -0.41 17.03
CA PRO A 127 -7.86 -0.93 17.22
C PRO A 127 -8.90 -0.06 16.51
N LEU A 128 -8.73 1.26 16.50
CA LEU A 128 -9.64 2.17 15.80
C LEU A 128 -9.61 1.94 14.28
N LEU A 129 -8.41 1.74 13.72
CA LEU A 129 -8.24 1.42 12.30
C LEU A 129 -8.94 0.10 11.95
N VAL A 130 -8.75 -0.95 12.75
CA VAL A 130 -9.38 -2.26 12.54
C VAL A 130 -10.91 -2.13 12.57
N LEU A 131 -11.46 -1.40 13.53
CA LEU A 131 -12.90 -1.16 13.64
C LEU A 131 -13.45 -0.40 12.42
N ALA A 132 -12.80 0.70 12.04
CA ALA A 132 -13.20 1.49 10.87
C ALA A 132 -13.17 0.65 9.59
N MET A 133 -12.10 -0.11 9.37
CA MET A 133 -11.99 -0.95 8.17
C MET A 133 -12.96 -2.13 8.17
N SER A 134 -13.29 -2.68 9.34
CA SER A 134 -14.32 -3.71 9.47
C SER A 134 -15.71 -3.15 9.15
N TYR A 135 -16.02 -1.95 9.62
CA TYR A 135 -17.24 -1.25 9.29
C TYR A 135 -17.39 -1.01 7.78
N PHE A 136 -16.35 -0.47 7.12
CA PHE A 136 -16.39 -0.25 5.67
C PHE A 136 -16.52 -1.55 4.88
N LYS A 137 -15.84 -2.61 5.32
CA LYS A 137 -15.98 -3.94 4.71
C LYS A 137 -17.40 -4.48 4.79
N LEU A 138 -18.08 -4.32 5.93
CA LEU A 138 -19.48 -4.71 6.10
C LEU A 138 -20.39 -3.85 5.23
N LYS A 139 -20.17 -2.55 5.18
CA LYS A 139 -20.92 -1.63 4.34
C LYS A 139 -20.81 -2.00 2.86
N ASP A 140 -19.61 -2.30 2.38
CA ASP A 140 -19.39 -2.73 1.00
C ASP A 140 -20.11 -4.03 0.67
N GLN A 141 -20.14 -4.99 1.61
CA GLN A 141 -20.85 -6.26 1.43
C GLN A 141 -22.37 -6.06 1.39
N LEU A 142 -22.91 -5.10 2.13
CA LEU A 142 -24.34 -4.79 2.16
C LEU A 142 -24.77 -3.97 0.94
N SER A 143 -23.91 -3.12 0.39
CA SER A 143 -24.20 -2.31 -0.79
C SER A 143 -24.07 -3.06 -2.12
N LEU A 144 -23.49 -4.26 -2.12
CA LEU A 144 -23.38 -5.15 -3.28
C LEU A 144 -24.58 -6.12 -3.43
N LYS A 145 -25.60 -6.00 -2.60
CA LYS A 145 -26.89 -6.65 -2.75
C LYS A 145 -27.92 -5.66 -3.29
#